data_ecfee6ab23d9a00f1366779b6dae4264
#
_entry.id   ecfee6ab23d9a00f1366779b6dae4264
#
_cell.length_a   1.000
_cell.length_b   1.000
_cell.length_c   1.000
_cell.angle_alpha   90.00
_cell.angle_beta   90.00
_cell.angle_gamma   90.00
#
_symmetry.space_group_name_H-M   'P 1'
#
loop_
_entity.id
_entity.type
_entity.pdbx_description
1 polymer ?
#
loop_
_entity_poly.entity_id
_entity_poly.type
_entity_poly.pdbx_seq_one_letter_code
_entity_poly.pdbx_strand_id
1 'polypeptide(L)'
;MLAVLLALIVGGCGSDDGGSAGGGGADGGEGGPPIKIGASLPLTGEFSEPGKAAQQGYKVWEAMTNEKGGLLGRQVKFTFRDDASDQNTVVSDYTSLISRDKVDLLAGTFSSLLNIPASTVAERNRMLYVEPAGGAPEIFDRGYKHLFFAQQATADKQGDVWAEWVLNLPEDKRPKTAAYPTLDDPFAVPVLEGIREKFEAAGIETVQKSTYPADTSNFDSIANAVKGKNPDVVVHGATFADGVGFVRAMKKVGFKPKMFFETSAPSFGDQYIKGVGKESTEGVFYAVSHTPEAETPGNKEFVAKYKEMFGGTEVPEDAADAFATAQVMQAAVEAVGSVERNQQTKLADWLRDNNVDTILGPLSWDEAGRPEGEFLIGQWQDGKPEVVLPEDVATSDKIVERYGG
;
A
#
# COMPACT_ATOMS: atom_id res chain seq x y z
N MET A 1 50.14 -6.16 61.66
CA MET A 1 51.56 -6.47 61.31
C MET A 1 51.68 -6.15 59.84
N LEU A 2 52.30 -5.05 59.58
CA LEU A 2 53.62 -4.81 58.97
C LEU A 2 53.61 -5.04 57.47
N ALA A 3 54.07 -4.23 56.59
CA ALA A 3 54.72 -2.90 56.51
C ALA A 3 54.77 -2.54 55.03
N VAL A 4 54.38 -1.38 54.64
CA VAL A 4 55.16 -0.27 54.05
C VAL A 4 56.44 -0.65 53.29
N LEU A 5 56.53 -0.32 52.02
CA LEU A 5 57.68 0.43 51.46
C LEU A 5 57.29 1.22 50.20
N LEU A 6 57.64 2.50 50.29
CA LEU A 6 57.56 3.56 49.30
C LEU A 6 58.92 3.56 48.54
N ALA A 7 58.91 3.82 47.22
CA ALA A 7 60.08 4.36 46.54
C ALA A 7 59.64 5.25 45.37
N LEU A 8 59.87 6.55 45.56
CA LEU A 8 59.89 7.57 44.51
C LEU A 8 61.25 7.49 43.78
N ILE A 9 61.25 7.62 42.46
CA ILE A 9 62.31 8.24 41.70
C ILE A 9 61.76 9.13 40.61
N VAL A 10 62.31 10.31 40.58
CA VAL A 10 62.03 11.46 39.72
C VAL A 10 62.88 11.38 38.45
N GLY A 11 62.36 11.90 37.35
CA GLY A 11 63.17 12.65 36.38
C GLY A 11 63.24 12.14 34.96
N GLY A 12 62.94 13.02 34.04
CA GLY A 12 63.48 12.97 32.68
C GLY A 12 62.48 13.46 31.59
N CYS A 13 62.55 14.76 31.25
CA CYS A 13 62.03 15.31 30.02
C CYS A 13 62.72 14.71 28.78
N GLY A 14 61.94 14.44 27.72
CA GLY A 14 62.49 14.15 26.40
C GLY A 14 61.30 14.17 25.40
N SER A 15 61.27 15.21 24.61
CA SER A 15 60.37 15.33 23.40
C SER A 15 60.87 14.34 22.37
N ASP A 16 59.95 13.63 21.72
CA ASP A 16 60.02 13.39 20.28
C ASP A 16 58.75 12.71 19.76
N ASP A 17 58.42 13.05 18.50
CA ASP A 17 57.31 12.64 17.64
C ASP A 17 57.15 11.13 17.53
N GLY A 18 55.85 10.68 17.50
CA GLY A 18 55.54 9.31 17.14
C GLY A 18 54.05 9.01 17.18
N GLY A 19 53.45 8.97 16.00
CA GLY A 19 52.01 8.80 15.74
C GLY A 19 51.30 7.73 16.55
N SER A 20 50.24 8.11 17.17
CA SER A 20 49.26 7.20 17.78
C SER A 20 48.20 6.85 16.75
N ALA A 21 48.27 5.62 16.27
CA ALA A 21 47.18 5.00 15.52
C ALA A 21 46.00 4.75 16.48
N GLY A 22 45.12 5.71 16.55
CA GLY A 22 43.80 5.53 17.13
C GLY A 22 42.91 4.78 16.15
N GLY A 23 42.56 3.52 16.46
CA GLY A 23 41.53 2.78 15.76
C GLY A 23 40.16 3.46 15.94
N GLY A 24 39.85 4.38 15.06
CA GLY A 24 38.49 4.87 14.85
C GLY A 24 37.83 3.95 13.85
N GLY A 25 36.70 3.35 14.23
CA GLY A 25 35.88 2.58 13.34
C GLY A 25 35.54 3.40 12.12
N ALA A 26 35.70 2.80 10.94
CA ALA A 26 35.31 3.36 9.67
C ALA A 26 33.79 3.42 9.60
N ASP A 27 33.22 4.55 10.02
CA ASP A 27 31.85 4.96 9.71
C ASP A 27 32.01 6.27 8.91
N GLY A 28 32.10 6.13 7.58
CA GLY A 28 32.38 7.25 6.71
C GLY A 28 32.38 6.86 5.23
N GLY A 29 31.21 6.52 4.69
CA GLY A 29 30.99 6.71 3.27
C GLY A 29 31.08 8.22 2.93
N GLU A 30 31.64 8.56 1.78
CA GLU A 30 31.93 9.93 1.29
C GLU A 30 30.69 10.87 1.15
N GLY A 31 29.51 10.53 1.70
CA GLY A 31 28.20 11.08 1.38
C GLY A 31 27.45 11.77 2.50
N GLY A 32 28.09 12.46 3.45
CA GLY A 32 27.35 13.29 4.44
C GLY A 32 26.38 12.50 5.36
N PRO A 33 25.56 13.17 6.21
CA PRO A 33 24.61 12.51 7.10
C PRO A 33 23.52 11.80 6.31
N PRO A 34 22.96 10.67 6.84
CA PRO A 34 21.90 9.94 6.18
C PRO A 34 20.69 10.82 5.87
N ILE A 35 20.05 10.54 4.72
CA ILE A 35 18.71 11.08 4.39
C ILE A 35 17.70 10.35 5.26
N LYS A 36 16.94 11.11 6.04
CA LYS A 36 15.94 10.57 6.97
C LYS A 36 14.58 10.59 6.32
N ILE A 37 13.89 9.43 6.31
CA ILE A 37 12.52 9.31 5.82
C ILE A 37 11.63 8.92 6.98
N GLY A 38 10.55 9.65 7.18
CA GLY A 38 9.58 9.38 8.24
C GLY A 38 8.32 8.71 7.71
N ALA A 39 7.85 7.67 8.40
CA ALA A 39 6.55 7.07 8.16
C ALA A 39 5.89 6.72 9.50
N SER A 40 4.60 7.03 9.64
CA SER A 40 3.73 6.44 10.67
C SER A 40 2.97 5.32 10.00
N LEU A 41 2.90 4.15 10.64
CA LEU A 41 2.26 2.96 10.07
C LEU A 41 1.42 2.28 11.16
N PRO A 42 0.30 1.66 10.82
CA PRO A 42 -0.48 0.87 11.77
C PRO A 42 0.21 -0.47 12.05
N LEU A 43 1.23 -0.47 12.90
CA LEU A 43 1.96 -1.69 13.28
C LEU A 43 1.18 -2.52 14.30
N THR A 44 0.19 -1.90 14.97
CA THR A 44 -0.81 -2.52 15.84
C THR A 44 -2.22 -2.02 15.47
N GLY A 45 -3.26 -2.64 16.06
CA GLY A 45 -4.65 -2.29 15.75
C GLY A 45 -5.22 -3.01 14.53
N GLU A 46 -6.32 -2.48 14.01
CA GLU A 46 -7.13 -3.10 12.95
C GLU A 46 -6.35 -3.31 11.64
N PHE A 47 -5.54 -2.33 11.26
CA PHE A 47 -4.77 -2.35 10.02
C PHE A 47 -3.34 -2.88 10.20
N SER A 48 -3.09 -3.69 11.25
CA SER A 48 -1.71 -4.09 11.59
C SER A 48 -1.05 -5.01 10.56
N GLU A 49 -1.80 -5.82 9.83
CA GLU A 49 -1.21 -6.71 8.81
C GLU A 49 -0.70 -5.92 7.60
N PRO A 50 -1.51 -5.08 6.91
CA PRO A 50 -1.01 -4.24 5.83
C PRO A 50 0.05 -3.23 6.30
N GLY A 51 -0.08 -2.67 7.51
CA GLY A 51 0.94 -1.75 8.05
C GLY A 51 2.31 -2.39 8.24
N LYS A 52 2.36 -3.65 8.71
CA LYS A 52 3.61 -4.42 8.81
C LYS A 52 4.18 -4.79 7.44
N ALA A 53 3.31 -5.15 6.50
CA ALA A 53 3.72 -5.43 5.12
C ALA A 53 4.33 -4.17 4.47
N ALA A 54 3.69 -3.01 4.60
CA ALA A 54 4.23 -1.73 4.13
C ALA A 54 5.59 -1.40 4.76
N GLN A 55 5.73 -1.62 6.09
CA GLN A 55 7.03 -1.44 6.75
C GLN A 55 8.12 -2.34 6.13
N GLN A 56 7.78 -3.57 5.78
CA GLN A 56 8.72 -4.49 5.15
C GLN A 56 9.13 -3.98 3.76
N GLY A 57 8.19 -3.50 2.95
CA GLY A 57 8.47 -2.91 1.64
C GLY A 57 9.42 -1.72 1.71
N TYR A 58 9.17 -0.78 2.63
CA TYR A 58 10.07 0.34 2.88
C TYR A 58 11.48 -0.11 3.31
N LYS A 59 11.57 -1.13 4.16
CA LYS A 59 12.86 -1.70 4.58
C LYS A 59 13.61 -2.38 3.44
N VAL A 60 12.91 -3.05 2.51
CA VAL A 60 13.54 -3.64 1.32
C VAL A 60 14.12 -2.54 0.44
N TRP A 61 13.36 -1.47 0.19
CA TRP A 61 13.86 -0.34 -0.59
C TRP A 61 15.07 0.34 0.10
N GLU A 62 15.01 0.56 1.42
CA GLU A 62 16.12 1.11 2.21
C GLU A 62 17.39 0.26 2.03
N ALA A 63 17.28 -1.05 2.19
CA ALA A 63 18.41 -1.96 2.05
C ALA A 63 19.00 -1.93 0.63
N MET A 64 18.14 -2.09 -0.39
CA MET A 64 18.58 -2.11 -1.80
C MET A 64 19.20 -0.78 -2.24
N THR A 65 18.66 0.34 -1.78
CA THR A 65 19.18 1.68 -2.08
C THR A 65 20.54 1.88 -1.41
N ASN A 66 20.67 1.48 -0.15
CA ASN A 66 21.93 1.60 0.60
C ASN A 66 23.03 0.69 0.04
N GLU A 67 22.71 -0.51 -0.42
CA GLU A 67 23.64 -1.42 -1.10
C GLU A 67 24.20 -0.82 -2.40
N LYS A 68 23.42 0.04 -3.07
CA LYS A 68 23.83 0.76 -4.30
C LYS A 68 24.54 2.09 -4.04
N GLY A 69 24.86 2.40 -2.78
CA GLY A 69 25.55 3.64 -2.41
C GLY A 69 24.65 4.76 -1.88
N GLY A 70 23.38 4.45 -1.65
CA GLY A 70 22.40 5.39 -1.09
C GLY A 70 21.78 6.33 -2.12
N LEU A 71 21.09 7.34 -1.65
CA LEU A 71 20.44 8.37 -2.45
C LEU A 71 21.26 9.66 -2.43
N LEU A 72 21.59 10.22 -3.58
CA LEU A 72 22.54 11.34 -3.73
C LEU A 72 23.91 11.06 -3.05
N GLY A 73 24.38 9.81 -3.05
CA GLY A 73 25.63 9.41 -2.39
C GLY A 73 25.54 9.36 -0.86
N ARG A 74 24.36 9.46 -0.28
CA ARG A 74 24.10 9.42 1.16
C ARG A 74 23.26 8.20 1.50
N GLN A 75 23.57 7.52 2.62
CA GLN A 75 22.72 6.45 3.12
C GLN A 75 21.30 6.96 3.39
N VAL A 76 20.29 6.15 3.17
CA VAL A 76 18.90 6.43 3.54
C VAL A 76 18.53 5.71 4.83
N LYS A 77 17.67 6.30 5.64
CA LYS A 77 17.21 5.72 6.89
C LYS A 77 15.77 6.05 7.18
N PHE A 78 14.94 5.01 7.29
CA PHE A 78 13.57 5.16 7.76
C PHE A 78 13.48 5.30 9.28
N THR A 79 12.55 6.15 9.70
CA THR A 79 12.07 6.26 11.08
C THR A 79 10.59 5.93 11.08
N PHE A 80 10.24 4.79 11.68
CA PHE A 80 8.85 4.33 11.78
C PHE A 80 8.25 4.67 13.14
N ARG A 81 6.96 5.04 13.14
CA ARG A 81 6.11 5.19 14.30
C ARG A 81 4.90 4.27 14.15
N ASP A 82 4.31 3.84 15.27
CA ASP A 82 3.10 3.03 15.29
C ASP A 82 1.91 3.93 15.57
N ASP A 83 1.03 4.14 14.58
CA ASP A 83 -0.19 4.93 14.76
C ASP A 83 -1.34 4.13 15.41
N ALA A 84 -1.12 2.85 15.63
CA ALA A 84 -2.11 1.95 16.24
C ALA A 84 -3.48 1.95 15.51
N SER A 85 -3.51 2.26 14.21
CA SER A 85 -4.71 2.44 13.39
C SER A 85 -5.60 3.62 13.86
N ASP A 86 -5.02 4.62 14.54
CA ASP A 86 -5.75 5.75 15.11
C ASP A 86 -5.41 7.08 14.43
N GLN A 87 -6.44 7.81 14.00
CA GLN A 87 -6.30 9.07 13.25
C GLN A 87 -5.62 10.19 14.05
N ASN A 88 -5.81 10.26 15.38
CA ASN A 88 -5.17 11.29 16.19
C ASN A 88 -3.70 10.98 16.42
N THR A 89 -3.39 9.70 16.58
CA THR A 89 -2.01 9.22 16.73
C THR A 89 -1.21 9.49 15.47
N VAL A 90 -1.75 9.22 14.28
CA VAL A 90 -1.07 9.50 13.00
C VAL A 90 -0.75 10.99 12.84
N VAL A 91 -1.64 11.89 13.23
CA VAL A 91 -1.39 13.35 13.22
C VAL A 91 -0.24 13.73 14.16
N SER A 92 -0.24 13.18 15.37
CA SER A 92 0.81 13.36 16.38
C SER A 92 2.16 12.86 15.88
N ASP A 93 2.16 11.71 15.23
CA ASP A 93 3.37 11.07 14.71
C ASP A 93 4.00 11.86 13.58
N TYR A 94 3.26 12.24 12.53
CA TYR A 94 3.81 13.07 11.46
C TYR A 94 4.27 14.44 11.97
N THR A 95 3.53 15.03 12.92
CA THR A 95 3.99 16.27 13.57
C THR A 95 5.34 16.07 14.28
N SER A 96 5.52 14.94 14.96
CA SER A 96 6.77 14.62 15.68
C SER A 96 7.91 14.27 14.71
N LEU A 97 7.64 13.49 13.65
CA LEU A 97 8.61 13.18 12.60
C LEU A 97 9.20 14.46 11.98
N ILE A 98 8.33 15.46 11.73
CA ILE A 98 8.74 16.74 11.14
C ILE A 98 9.48 17.62 12.14
N SER A 99 8.93 17.82 13.34
CA SER A 99 9.39 18.85 14.27
C SER A 99 10.53 18.38 15.19
N ARG A 100 10.48 17.12 15.62
CA ARG A 100 11.40 16.54 16.60
C ARG A 100 12.50 15.70 15.92
N ASP A 101 12.10 14.77 15.06
CA ASP A 101 13.03 13.85 14.40
C ASP A 101 13.71 14.52 13.20
N LYS A 102 13.08 15.61 12.69
CA LYS A 102 13.58 16.42 11.56
C LYS A 102 13.91 15.56 10.36
N VAL A 103 12.90 14.78 9.92
CA VAL A 103 13.04 13.97 8.72
C VAL A 103 13.08 14.84 7.46
N ASP A 104 13.78 14.36 6.45
CA ASP A 104 13.96 15.06 5.17
C ASP A 104 12.75 14.82 4.23
N LEU A 105 12.16 13.61 4.28
CA LEU A 105 11.05 13.18 3.44
C LEU A 105 9.96 12.49 4.29
N LEU A 106 8.74 12.45 3.77
CA LEU A 106 7.61 11.76 4.39
C LEU A 106 7.07 10.69 3.44
N ALA A 107 7.06 9.45 3.90
CA ALA A 107 6.33 8.35 3.27
C ALA A 107 4.97 8.17 3.95
N GLY A 108 3.96 7.79 3.18
CA GLY A 108 2.60 7.62 3.67
C GLY A 108 2.36 6.39 4.52
N THR A 109 1.20 6.37 5.13
CA THR A 109 0.68 5.28 5.96
C THR A 109 -0.27 4.38 5.15
N PHE A 110 -0.85 3.38 5.80
CA PHE A 110 -1.91 2.55 5.24
C PHE A 110 -3.29 3.14 5.52
N SER A 111 -4.21 2.88 4.59
CA SER A 111 -5.61 3.24 4.50
C SER A 111 -5.91 4.73 4.20
N SER A 112 -7.02 4.95 3.50
CA SER A 112 -7.55 6.28 3.27
C SER A 112 -7.89 6.99 4.57
N LEU A 113 -8.41 6.25 5.56
CA LEU A 113 -8.79 6.77 6.87
C LEU A 113 -7.62 7.50 7.58
N LEU A 114 -6.40 6.95 7.46
CA LEU A 114 -5.20 7.51 8.11
C LEU A 114 -4.46 8.50 7.19
N ASN A 115 -4.50 8.32 5.87
CA ASN A 115 -3.88 9.25 4.91
C ASN A 115 -4.62 10.60 4.82
N ILE A 116 -5.92 10.64 5.07
CA ILE A 116 -6.70 11.91 5.15
C ILE A 116 -6.06 12.89 6.15
N PRO A 117 -5.89 12.58 7.44
CA PRO A 117 -5.25 13.48 8.38
C PRO A 117 -3.74 13.62 8.19
N ALA A 118 -3.02 12.54 7.83
CA ALA A 118 -1.57 12.54 7.62
C ALA A 118 -1.14 13.53 6.53
N SER A 119 -1.77 13.47 5.36
CA SER A 119 -1.49 14.40 4.25
C SER A 119 -1.80 15.85 4.58
N THR A 120 -2.76 16.11 5.49
CA THR A 120 -3.01 17.46 5.99
C THR A 120 -1.80 18.00 6.80
N VAL A 121 -1.17 17.15 7.60
CA VAL A 121 0.06 17.53 8.34
C VAL A 121 1.20 17.82 7.36
N ALA A 122 1.39 16.96 6.37
CA ALA A 122 2.43 17.12 5.36
C ALA A 122 2.24 18.42 4.56
N GLU A 123 1.04 18.69 4.04
CA GLU A 123 0.72 19.89 3.27
C GLU A 123 0.94 21.18 4.07
N ARG A 124 0.46 21.27 5.31
CA ARG A 124 0.69 22.42 6.21
C ARG A 124 2.18 22.70 6.41
N ASN A 125 2.98 21.68 6.35
CA ASN A 125 4.43 21.78 6.47
C ASN A 125 5.13 21.92 5.11
N ARG A 126 4.42 21.91 4.00
CA ARG A 126 4.97 21.95 2.63
C ARG A 126 6.04 20.88 2.41
N MET A 127 5.76 19.64 2.81
CA MET A 127 6.62 18.49 2.58
C MET A 127 5.98 17.55 1.56
N LEU A 128 6.81 17.08 0.63
CA LEU A 128 6.40 16.00 -0.26
C LEU A 128 5.90 14.82 0.58
N TYR A 129 4.73 14.33 0.24
CA TYR A 129 4.07 13.20 0.85
C TYR A 129 3.62 12.24 -0.26
N VAL A 130 4.30 11.12 -0.36
CA VAL A 130 3.93 10.04 -1.29
C VAL A 130 3.38 8.89 -0.46
N GLU A 131 2.19 8.42 -0.80
CA GLU A 131 1.51 7.43 0.03
C GLU A 131 1.16 6.17 -0.77
N PRO A 132 1.16 4.98 -0.10
CA PRO A 132 1.00 3.69 -0.77
C PRO A 132 -0.45 3.22 -0.89
N ALA A 133 -1.39 3.72 -0.02
CA ALA A 133 -2.65 3.01 0.20
C ALA A 133 -3.84 3.92 0.58
N GLY A 134 -3.85 5.17 0.15
CA GLY A 134 -4.91 6.15 0.42
C GLY A 134 -5.71 6.50 -0.83
N GLY A 135 -6.47 5.57 -1.38
CA GLY A 135 -7.15 5.74 -2.68
C GLY A 135 -8.45 6.55 -2.66
N ALA A 136 -8.96 7.02 -1.51
CA ALA A 136 -10.20 7.78 -1.47
C ALA A 136 -10.11 9.08 -2.29
N PRO A 137 -11.02 9.35 -3.25
CA PRO A 137 -10.99 10.57 -4.08
C PRO A 137 -10.95 11.86 -3.25
N GLU A 138 -11.63 11.90 -2.11
CA GLU A 138 -11.67 13.06 -1.22
C GLU A 138 -10.28 13.48 -0.69
N ILE A 139 -9.30 12.57 -0.66
CA ILE A 139 -7.93 12.89 -0.27
C ILE A 139 -7.33 13.92 -1.22
N PHE A 140 -7.65 13.82 -2.51
CA PHE A 140 -7.10 14.65 -3.58
C PHE A 140 -7.97 15.90 -3.90
N ASP A 141 -9.25 15.88 -3.53
CA ASP A 141 -10.18 17.01 -3.77
C ASP A 141 -9.87 18.27 -2.95
N ARG A 142 -8.93 18.15 -1.99
CA ARG A 142 -8.56 19.24 -1.06
C ARG A 142 -7.59 20.27 -1.66
N GLY A 143 -7.13 20.05 -2.89
CA GLY A 143 -6.24 20.97 -3.61
C GLY A 143 -4.82 21.04 -3.04
N TYR A 144 -4.35 19.96 -2.38
CA TYR A 144 -3.00 19.88 -1.86
C TYR A 144 -1.97 19.80 -2.99
N LYS A 145 -0.78 20.35 -2.74
CA LYS A 145 0.27 20.47 -3.74
C LYS A 145 1.45 19.52 -3.52
N HIS A 146 1.54 18.90 -2.35
CA HIS A 146 2.68 18.06 -1.98
C HIS A 146 2.28 16.58 -1.78
N LEU A 147 1.08 16.20 -2.22
CA LEU A 147 0.49 14.87 -2.06
C LEU A 147 0.51 14.10 -3.39
N PHE A 148 0.93 12.83 -3.34
CA PHE A 148 0.90 11.89 -4.48
C PHE A 148 0.54 10.50 -4.00
N PHE A 149 -0.28 9.80 -4.76
CA PHE A 149 -0.63 8.40 -4.53
C PHE A 149 0.21 7.49 -5.43
N ALA A 150 1.01 6.60 -4.85
CA ALA A 150 1.88 5.70 -5.59
C ALA A 150 1.17 4.40 -5.96
N GLN A 151 0.04 4.53 -6.65
CA GLN A 151 -0.79 3.45 -7.17
C GLN A 151 -1.23 3.77 -8.60
N GLN A 152 -1.93 2.82 -9.24
CA GLN A 152 -2.37 2.97 -10.61
C GLN A 152 -3.56 3.93 -10.77
N ALA A 153 -4.53 3.89 -9.82
CA ALA A 153 -5.73 4.72 -9.88
C ALA A 153 -6.31 4.99 -8.47
N THR A 154 -7.25 5.92 -8.36
CA THR A 154 -8.03 6.15 -7.15
C THR A 154 -9.09 5.06 -6.93
N ALA A 155 -9.63 4.98 -5.72
CA ALA A 155 -10.55 3.94 -5.30
C ALA A 155 -11.80 3.83 -6.18
N ASP A 156 -12.37 4.96 -6.60
CA ASP A 156 -13.53 5.01 -7.49
C ASP A 156 -13.32 4.39 -8.87
N LYS A 157 -12.06 4.21 -9.28
CA LYS A 157 -11.68 3.56 -10.54
C LYS A 157 -11.14 2.15 -10.37
N GLN A 158 -11.01 1.67 -9.13
CA GLN A 158 -10.37 0.38 -8.86
C GLN A 158 -11.07 -0.81 -9.52
N GLY A 159 -12.37 -0.71 -9.73
CA GLY A 159 -13.15 -1.75 -10.40
C GLY A 159 -13.44 -1.50 -11.89
N ASP A 160 -12.84 -0.47 -12.50
CA ASP A 160 -13.20 -0.03 -13.86
C ASP A 160 -12.96 -1.11 -14.92
N VAL A 161 -11.77 -1.69 -14.93
CA VAL A 161 -11.39 -2.74 -15.90
C VAL A 161 -12.30 -3.97 -15.78
N TRP A 162 -12.66 -4.37 -14.55
CA TRP A 162 -13.60 -5.46 -14.33
C TRP A 162 -15.02 -5.10 -14.77
N ALA A 163 -15.50 -3.92 -14.43
CA ALA A 163 -16.83 -3.47 -14.81
C ALA A 163 -16.98 -3.41 -16.35
N GLU A 164 -15.98 -2.90 -17.05
CA GLU A 164 -15.95 -2.87 -18.51
C GLU A 164 -15.94 -4.27 -19.12
N TRP A 165 -15.16 -5.20 -18.57
CA TRP A 165 -15.19 -6.59 -18.98
C TRP A 165 -16.60 -7.21 -18.81
N VAL A 166 -17.25 -7.00 -17.65
CA VAL A 166 -18.62 -7.48 -17.40
C VAL A 166 -19.62 -6.92 -18.43
N LEU A 167 -19.51 -5.62 -18.72
CA LEU A 167 -20.39 -4.94 -19.67
C LEU A 167 -20.18 -5.38 -21.13
N ASN A 168 -18.99 -5.89 -21.45
CA ASN A 168 -18.66 -6.43 -22.77
C ASN A 168 -18.99 -7.92 -22.94
N LEU A 169 -19.48 -8.60 -21.89
CA LEU A 169 -19.96 -9.97 -22.01
C LEU A 169 -21.13 -10.10 -23.00
N PRO A 170 -21.30 -11.26 -23.66
CA PRO A 170 -22.48 -11.56 -24.44
C PRO A 170 -23.78 -11.31 -23.65
N GLU A 171 -24.83 -10.85 -24.29
CA GLU A 171 -26.08 -10.41 -23.64
C GLU A 171 -26.70 -11.49 -22.73
N ASP A 172 -26.59 -12.76 -23.11
CA ASP A 172 -27.10 -13.92 -22.36
C ASP A 172 -26.24 -14.24 -21.10
N LYS A 173 -24.98 -13.77 -21.07
CA LYS A 173 -24.05 -13.92 -19.93
C LYS A 173 -24.02 -12.70 -19.03
N ARG A 174 -24.41 -11.53 -19.56
CA ARG A 174 -24.35 -10.27 -18.83
C ARG A 174 -25.33 -10.29 -17.65
N PRO A 175 -24.86 -9.89 -16.43
CA PRO A 175 -25.74 -9.78 -15.26
C PRO A 175 -26.84 -8.74 -15.50
N LYS A 176 -28.00 -8.92 -14.87
CA LYS A 176 -29.14 -8.00 -14.93
C LYS A 176 -29.36 -7.27 -13.61
N THR A 177 -28.87 -7.83 -12.51
CA THR A 177 -29.11 -7.31 -11.18
C THR A 177 -27.83 -7.36 -10.36
N ALA A 178 -27.61 -6.33 -9.51
CA ALA A 178 -26.46 -6.24 -8.65
C ALA A 178 -26.83 -5.81 -7.22
N ALA A 179 -26.05 -6.25 -6.24
CA ALA A 179 -26.14 -5.83 -4.84
C ALA A 179 -24.77 -5.32 -4.34
N TYR A 180 -24.83 -4.31 -3.47
CA TYR A 180 -23.66 -3.54 -3.00
C TYR A 180 -23.66 -3.43 -1.47
N PRO A 181 -23.37 -4.53 -0.73
CA PRO A 181 -23.07 -4.42 0.70
C PRO A 181 -21.68 -3.81 0.89
N THR A 182 -21.55 -2.80 1.77
CA THR A 182 -20.34 -1.99 1.87
C THR A 182 -20.04 -1.61 3.30
N LEU A 183 -18.78 -1.75 3.71
CA LEU A 183 -18.25 -1.09 4.90
C LEU A 183 -18.40 0.43 4.76
N ASP A 184 -18.82 1.11 5.81
CA ASP A 184 -18.85 2.58 5.87
C ASP A 184 -17.42 3.12 6.06
N ASP A 185 -16.67 3.16 4.98
CA ASP A 185 -15.25 3.47 4.96
C ASP A 185 -14.90 4.33 3.73
N PRO A 186 -14.01 5.34 3.87
CA PRO A 186 -13.67 6.27 2.79
C PRO A 186 -13.01 5.62 1.56
N PHE A 187 -12.42 4.42 1.70
CA PHE A 187 -11.90 3.65 0.58
C PHE A 187 -12.98 2.76 -0.05
N ALA A 188 -13.71 1.96 0.76
CA ALA A 188 -14.61 0.94 0.27
C ALA A 188 -15.82 1.52 -0.49
N VAL A 189 -16.41 2.60 0.02
CA VAL A 189 -17.59 3.23 -0.59
C VAL A 189 -17.32 3.71 -2.02
N PRO A 190 -16.27 4.49 -2.32
CA PRO A 190 -15.99 4.92 -3.70
C PRO A 190 -15.76 3.79 -4.69
N VAL A 191 -15.11 2.69 -4.29
CA VAL A 191 -14.92 1.53 -5.18
C VAL A 191 -16.26 0.99 -5.67
N LEU A 192 -17.20 0.81 -4.74
CA LEU A 192 -18.51 0.31 -5.11
C LEU A 192 -19.34 1.30 -5.91
N GLU A 193 -19.27 2.58 -5.57
CA GLU A 193 -19.99 3.62 -6.31
C GLU A 193 -19.51 3.70 -7.77
N GLY A 194 -18.19 3.62 -8.01
CA GLY A 194 -17.63 3.62 -9.37
C GLY A 194 -18.15 2.45 -10.21
N ILE A 195 -18.15 1.24 -9.66
CA ILE A 195 -18.71 0.05 -10.34
C ILE A 195 -20.23 0.19 -10.52
N ARG A 196 -20.95 0.61 -9.47
CA ARG A 196 -22.42 0.76 -9.50
C ARG A 196 -22.87 1.75 -10.57
N GLU A 197 -22.25 2.91 -10.65
CA GLU A 197 -22.60 3.94 -11.63
C GLU A 197 -22.44 3.43 -13.07
N LYS A 198 -21.35 2.71 -13.38
CA LYS A 198 -21.15 2.08 -14.69
C LYS A 198 -22.22 1.03 -14.98
N PHE A 199 -22.56 0.19 -14.00
CA PHE A 199 -23.56 -0.86 -14.15
C PHE A 199 -24.96 -0.28 -14.34
N GLU A 200 -25.36 0.69 -13.53
CA GLU A 200 -26.67 1.37 -13.68
C GLU A 200 -26.79 2.10 -15.02
N ALA A 201 -25.74 2.79 -15.46
CA ALA A 201 -25.71 3.44 -16.77
C ALA A 201 -25.89 2.46 -17.94
N ALA A 202 -25.48 1.20 -17.77
CA ALA A 202 -25.66 0.12 -18.73
C ALA A 202 -26.94 -0.71 -18.53
N GLY A 203 -27.81 -0.34 -17.58
CA GLY A 203 -29.11 -0.98 -17.34
C GLY A 203 -29.06 -2.19 -16.41
N ILE A 204 -27.99 -2.42 -15.66
CA ILE A 204 -27.97 -3.42 -14.59
C ILE A 204 -28.66 -2.82 -13.36
N GLU A 205 -29.72 -3.45 -12.88
CA GLU A 205 -30.54 -2.94 -11.78
C GLU A 205 -29.85 -3.12 -10.42
N THR A 206 -29.73 -2.06 -9.62
CA THR A 206 -29.36 -2.14 -8.21
C THR A 206 -30.53 -2.65 -7.39
N VAL A 207 -30.51 -3.93 -7.01
CA VAL A 207 -31.59 -4.55 -6.21
C VAL A 207 -31.36 -4.40 -4.69
N GLN A 208 -30.14 -4.10 -4.27
CA GLN A 208 -29.80 -3.85 -2.87
C GLN A 208 -28.52 -3.02 -2.78
N LYS A 209 -28.56 -1.98 -1.94
CA LYS A 209 -27.41 -1.19 -1.50
C LYS A 209 -27.53 -0.98 0.00
N SER A 210 -26.46 -1.26 0.74
CA SER A 210 -26.42 -1.04 2.20
C SER A 210 -25.00 -0.80 2.67
N THR A 211 -24.86 0.10 3.62
CA THR A 211 -23.61 0.28 4.37
C THR A 211 -23.74 -0.37 5.75
N TYR A 212 -22.64 -0.81 6.29
CA TYR A 212 -22.52 -1.33 7.66
C TYR A 212 -21.30 -0.72 8.36
N PRO A 213 -21.38 -0.53 9.70
CA PRO A 213 -20.28 0.09 10.45
C PRO A 213 -19.09 -0.88 10.65
N ALA A 214 -17.89 -0.31 10.91
CA ALA A 214 -16.65 -1.05 11.08
C ALA A 214 -16.64 -2.05 12.25
N ASP A 215 -17.46 -1.83 13.28
CA ASP A 215 -17.60 -2.74 14.42
C ASP A 215 -18.57 -3.91 14.17
N THR A 216 -19.00 -4.11 12.92
CA THR A 216 -19.87 -5.22 12.53
C THR A 216 -19.15 -6.54 12.70
N SER A 217 -19.66 -7.39 13.58
CA SER A 217 -19.10 -8.73 13.84
C SER A 217 -19.99 -9.89 13.34
N ASN A 218 -21.23 -9.60 12.97
CA ASN A 218 -22.19 -10.60 12.47
C ASN A 218 -22.76 -10.18 11.10
N PHE A 219 -22.32 -10.86 10.07
CA PHE A 219 -22.69 -10.62 8.67
C PHE A 219 -23.91 -11.44 8.21
N ASP A 220 -24.49 -12.30 9.04
CA ASP A 220 -25.63 -13.16 8.66
C ASP A 220 -26.83 -12.36 8.18
N SER A 221 -27.14 -11.23 8.83
CA SER A 221 -28.25 -10.37 8.44
C SER A 221 -28.03 -9.72 7.07
N ILE A 222 -26.80 -9.27 6.80
CA ILE A 222 -26.39 -8.66 5.54
C ILE A 222 -26.47 -9.71 4.40
N ALA A 223 -25.89 -10.90 4.63
CA ALA A 223 -25.92 -12.00 3.67
C ALA A 223 -27.36 -12.48 3.37
N ASN A 224 -28.24 -12.53 4.39
CA ASN A 224 -29.66 -12.86 4.18
C ASN A 224 -30.41 -11.78 3.40
N ALA A 225 -30.12 -10.51 3.66
CA ALA A 225 -30.73 -9.41 2.90
C ALA A 225 -30.33 -9.46 1.41
N VAL A 226 -29.04 -9.69 1.12
CA VAL A 226 -28.55 -9.89 -0.24
C VAL A 226 -29.18 -11.11 -0.89
N LYS A 227 -29.17 -12.27 -0.20
CA LYS A 227 -29.81 -13.50 -0.67
C LYS A 227 -31.29 -13.30 -1.00
N GLY A 228 -32.03 -12.55 -0.16
CA GLY A 228 -33.45 -12.27 -0.34
C GLY A 228 -33.75 -11.51 -1.63
N LYS A 229 -32.81 -10.77 -2.18
CA LYS A 229 -32.90 -10.08 -3.47
C LYS A 229 -32.39 -10.94 -4.65
N ASN A 230 -31.64 -12.00 -4.37
CA ASN A 230 -31.07 -12.93 -5.35
C ASN A 230 -30.40 -12.22 -6.55
N PRO A 231 -29.42 -11.32 -6.29
CA PRO A 231 -28.73 -10.59 -7.36
C PRO A 231 -27.86 -11.53 -8.20
N ASP A 232 -27.69 -11.18 -9.48
CA ASP A 232 -26.73 -11.87 -10.36
C ASP A 232 -25.28 -11.59 -9.92
N VAL A 233 -25.00 -10.35 -9.50
CA VAL A 233 -23.69 -9.89 -9.06
C VAL A 233 -23.75 -9.36 -7.62
N VAL A 234 -22.73 -9.68 -6.84
CA VAL A 234 -22.44 -8.99 -5.58
C VAL A 234 -21.10 -8.27 -5.71
N VAL A 235 -21.10 -7.00 -5.39
CA VAL A 235 -19.87 -6.19 -5.21
C VAL A 235 -19.79 -5.85 -3.72
N HIS A 236 -18.76 -6.35 -3.04
CA HIS A 236 -18.59 -6.17 -1.60
C HIS A 236 -17.44 -5.23 -1.31
N GLY A 237 -17.75 -4.10 -0.69
CA GLY A 237 -16.77 -3.14 -0.20
C GLY A 237 -16.35 -3.51 1.22
N ALA A 238 -15.12 -3.93 1.39
CA ALA A 238 -14.63 -4.52 2.64
C ALA A 238 -13.14 -4.27 2.85
N THR A 239 -12.72 -4.36 4.11
CA THR A 239 -11.33 -4.63 4.50
C THR A 239 -11.15 -6.14 4.72
N PHE A 240 -10.04 -6.57 5.31
CA PHE A 240 -9.75 -8.00 5.43
C PHE A 240 -10.77 -8.75 6.32
N ALA A 241 -10.99 -8.27 7.54
CA ALA A 241 -11.77 -9.01 8.53
C ALA A 241 -13.25 -9.13 8.16
N ASP A 242 -13.84 -8.05 7.68
CA ASP A 242 -15.24 -7.99 7.28
C ASP A 242 -15.46 -8.70 5.93
N GLY A 243 -14.51 -8.64 5.00
CA GLY A 243 -14.54 -9.44 3.78
C GLY A 243 -14.63 -10.93 4.08
N VAL A 244 -13.73 -11.45 4.91
CA VAL A 244 -13.77 -12.85 5.36
C VAL A 244 -15.10 -13.16 6.09
N GLY A 245 -15.58 -12.24 6.91
CA GLY A 245 -16.84 -12.38 7.66
C GLY A 245 -18.05 -12.53 6.75
N PHE A 246 -18.15 -11.68 5.73
CA PHE A 246 -19.26 -11.70 4.76
C PHE A 246 -19.24 -12.95 3.88
N VAL A 247 -18.09 -13.38 3.36
CA VAL A 247 -17.98 -14.60 2.56
C VAL A 247 -18.39 -15.82 3.39
N ARG A 248 -17.97 -15.92 4.65
CA ARG A 248 -18.44 -16.97 5.56
C ARG A 248 -19.95 -16.96 5.78
N ALA A 249 -20.52 -15.76 5.92
CA ALA A 249 -21.98 -15.59 6.07
C ALA A 249 -22.71 -15.99 4.79
N MET A 250 -22.25 -15.61 3.60
CA MET A 250 -22.83 -16.07 2.34
C MET A 250 -22.83 -17.61 2.24
N LYS A 251 -21.72 -18.27 2.58
CA LYS A 251 -21.62 -19.73 2.63
C LYS A 251 -22.60 -20.33 3.62
N LYS A 252 -22.71 -19.76 4.82
CA LYS A 252 -23.62 -20.23 5.89
C LYS A 252 -25.07 -20.14 5.49
N VAL A 253 -25.50 -19.03 4.84
CA VAL A 253 -26.88 -18.89 4.36
C VAL A 253 -27.14 -19.64 3.05
N GLY A 254 -26.13 -20.25 2.45
CA GLY A 254 -26.24 -21.00 1.20
C GLY A 254 -26.59 -20.11 0.01
N PHE A 255 -25.91 -18.97 -0.13
CA PHE A 255 -26.07 -18.05 -1.26
C PHE A 255 -24.78 -17.96 -2.07
N LYS A 256 -24.90 -18.09 -3.38
CA LYS A 256 -23.82 -17.90 -4.35
C LYS A 256 -24.36 -17.02 -5.49
N PRO A 257 -23.88 -15.78 -5.65
CA PRO A 257 -24.16 -14.98 -6.84
C PRO A 257 -23.51 -15.60 -8.08
N LYS A 258 -23.90 -15.15 -9.27
CA LYS A 258 -23.18 -15.57 -10.49
C LYS A 258 -21.77 -15.03 -10.52
N MET A 259 -21.59 -13.75 -10.15
CA MET A 259 -20.29 -13.07 -10.08
C MET A 259 -20.12 -12.41 -8.72
N PHE A 260 -18.89 -12.40 -8.23
CA PHE A 260 -18.54 -11.77 -6.98
C PHE A 260 -17.24 -10.98 -7.12
N PHE A 261 -17.32 -9.69 -6.83
CA PHE A 261 -16.17 -8.81 -6.69
C PHE A 261 -16.07 -8.39 -5.23
N GLU A 262 -14.90 -8.49 -4.67
CA GLU A 262 -14.60 -8.05 -3.30
C GLU A 262 -13.36 -7.17 -3.29
N THR A 263 -13.40 -6.07 -2.53
CA THR A 263 -12.24 -5.21 -2.39
C THR A 263 -11.15 -5.88 -1.54
N SER A 264 -10.17 -5.25 -1.05
CA SER A 264 -9.02 -5.63 -0.24
C SER A 264 -8.86 -7.10 0.21
N ALA A 265 -9.87 -7.77 0.79
CA ALA A 265 -9.69 -9.07 1.43
C ALA A 265 -9.03 -10.15 0.55
N PRO A 266 -9.37 -10.30 -0.74
CA PRO A 266 -8.77 -11.32 -1.60
C PRO A 266 -7.27 -11.15 -1.86
N SER A 267 -6.71 -9.94 -1.74
CA SER A 267 -5.27 -9.67 -1.95
C SER A 267 -4.37 -10.19 -0.82
N PHE A 268 -4.97 -10.63 0.30
CA PHE A 268 -4.22 -11.18 1.44
C PHE A 268 -3.83 -12.67 1.28
N GLY A 269 -3.83 -13.19 0.06
CA GLY A 269 -3.26 -14.49 -0.28
C GLY A 269 -3.65 -15.63 0.66
N ASP A 270 -2.65 -16.27 1.25
CA ASP A 270 -2.81 -17.38 2.19
C ASP A 270 -3.73 -17.08 3.38
N GLN A 271 -3.79 -15.84 3.85
CA GLN A 271 -4.66 -15.48 4.98
C GLN A 271 -6.12 -15.49 4.54
N TYR A 272 -6.41 -15.00 3.34
CA TYR A 272 -7.77 -15.02 2.80
C TYR A 272 -8.29 -16.43 2.61
N ILE A 273 -7.54 -17.31 1.93
CA ILE A 273 -7.96 -18.71 1.71
C ILE A 273 -8.13 -19.48 3.03
N LYS A 274 -7.25 -19.25 4.05
CA LYS A 274 -7.42 -19.79 5.41
C LYS A 274 -8.67 -19.25 6.09
N GLY A 275 -9.01 -17.99 5.81
CA GLY A 275 -10.20 -17.32 6.35
C GLY A 275 -11.51 -17.87 5.82
N VAL A 276 -11.65 -18.02 4.51
CA VAL A 276 -12.93 -18.36 3.86
C VAL A 276 -13.03 -19.80 3.40
N GLY A 277 -11.90 -20.48 3.23
CA GLY A 277 -11.78 -21.84 2.69
C GLY A 277 -11.72 -21.87 1.16
N LYS A 278 -10.92 -22.79 0.60
CA LYS A 278 -10.61 -22.90 -0.82
C LYS A 278 -11.84 -22.84 -1.75
N GLU A 279 -12.92 -23.54 -1.40
CA GLU A 279 -14.16 -23.54 -2.22
C GLU A 279 -14.83 -22.19 -2.33
N SER A 280 -14.61 -21.30 -1.34
CA SER A 280 -15.23 -19.98 -1.29
C SER A 280 -14.38 -18.91 -1.99
N THR A 281 -13.15 -19.23 -2.39
CA THR A 281 -12.32 -18.30 -3.17
C THR A 281 -12.57 -18.40 -4.66
N GLU A 282 -13.04 -19.55 -5.17
CA GLU A 282 -13.15 -19.81 -6.60
C GLU A 282 -14.01 -18.76 -7.31
N GLY A 283 -13.44 -18.08 -8.29
CA GLY A 283 -14.11 -17.07 -9.08
C GLY A 283 -14.32 -15.71 -8.39
N VAL A 284 -13.69 -15.45 -7.24
CA VAL A 284 -13.69 -14.12 -6.59
C VAL A 284 -12.80 -13.18 -7.40
N PHE A 285 -13.36 -12.08 -7.88
CA PHE A 285 -12.62 -10.99 -8.52
C PHE A 285 -12.23 -9.92 -7.50
N TYR A 286 -11.10 -9.28 -7.77
CA TYR A 286 -10.60 -8.14 -6.97
C TYR A 286 -9.60 -7.31 -7.78
N ALA A 287 -9.33 -6.08 -7.35
CA ALA A 287 -8.28 -5.28 -7.96
C ALA A 287 -6.91 -5.68 -7.42
N VAL A 288 -5.89 -5.59 -8.27
CA VAL A 288 -4.50 -5.97 -7.97
C VAL A 288 -3.58 -4.82 -8.37
N SER A 289 -2.70 -4.39 -7.49
CA SER A 289 -1.66 -3.42 -7.78
C SER A 289 -0.35 -4.06 -8.24
N HIS A 290 -0.05 -5.26 -7.73
CA HIS A 290 1.23 -5.93 -7.93
C HIS A 290 1.08 -7.44 -8.07
N THR A 291 1.91 -8.02 -8.93
CA THR A 291 2.15 -9.47 -8.98
C THR A 291 3.66 -9.75 -8.96
N PRO A 292 4.11 -10.77 -8.19
CA PRO A 292 5.52 -11.15 -8.16
C PRO A 292 6.10 -11.55 -9.53
N GLU A 293 5.25 -11.93 -10.47
CA GLU A 293 5.58 -12.32 -11.83
C GLU A 293 5.67 -11.15 -12.82
N ALA A 294 5.29 -9.92 -12.38
CA ALA A 294 5.32 -8.75 -13.27
C ALA A 294 6.71 -8.48 -13.83
N GLU A 295 6.78 -8.24 -15.13
CA GLU A 295 8.03 -7.89 -15.84
C GLU A 295 8.35 -6.39 -15.79
N THR A 296 8.00 -5.74 -14.70
CA THR A 296 8.27 -4.31 -14.47
C THR A 296 9.71 -4.09 -13.98
N PRO A 297 10.30 -2.91 -14.25
CA PRO A 297 11.67 -2.62 -13.86
C PRO A 297 11.93 -2.77 -12.35
N GLY A 298 12.86 -3.66 -11.98
CA GLY A 298 13.26 -3.88 -10.59
C GLY A 298 12.36 -4.83 -9.79
N ASN A 299 11.25 -5.33 -10.36
CA ASN A 299 10.35 -6.23 -9.63
C ASN A 299 11.01 -7.56 -9.22
N LYS A 300 11.75 -8.18 -10.13
CA LYS A 300 12.45 -9.44 -9.84
C LYS A 300 13.45 -9.29 -8.69
N GLU A 301 14.19 -8.21 -8.67
CA GLU A 301 15.15 -7.88 -7.63
C GLU A 301 14.44 -7.59 -6.29
N PHE A 302 13.34 -6.85 -6.32
CA PHE A 302 12.49 -6.59 -5.14
C PHE A 302 11.97 -7.90 -4.54
N VAL A 303 11.36 -8.76 -5.34
CA VAL A 303 10.82 -10.06 -4.91
C VAL A 303 11.91 -10.94 -4.31
N ALA A 304 13.09 -11.00 -4.94
CA ALA A 304 14.22 -11.76 -4.44
C ALA A 304 14.72 -11.21 -3.09
N LYS A 305 14.88 -9.88 -2.98
CA LYS A 305 15.35 -9.23 -1.77
C LYS A 305 14.33 -9.32 -0.63
N TYR A 306 13.06 -9.18 -0.93
CA TYR A 306 11.99 -9.37 0.05
C TYR A 306 12.04 -10.77 0.66
N LYS A 307 12.14 -11.82 -0.18
CA LYS A 307 12.24 -13.22 0.28
C LYS A 307 13.53 -13.49 1.06
N GLU A 308 14.64 -12.87 0.67
CA GLU A 308 15.91 -12.93 1.43
C GLU A 308 15.75 -12.35 2.84
N MET A 309 15.12 -11.20 2.97
CA MET A 309 15.03 -10.47 4.24
C MET A 309 13.96 -11.01 5.19
N PHE A 310 12.84 -11.47 4.67
CA PHE A 310 11.67 -11.82 5.50
C PHE A 310 11.24 -13.29 5.37
N GLY A 311 11.78 -14.03 4.39
CA GLY A 311 11.39 -15.41 4.13
C GLY A 311 10.02 -15.50 3.45
N GLY A 312 9.48 -16.74 3.43
CA GLY A 312 8.16 -16.98 2.85
C GLY A 312 8.16 -17.18 1.34
N THR A 313 7.01 -17.57 0.81
CA THR A 313 6.76 -17.81 -0.62
C THR A 313 6.03 -16.64 -1.28
N GLU A 314 5.25 -15.91 -0.51
CA GLU A 314 4.43 -14.79 -0.95
C GLU A 314 5.09 -13.44 -0.63
N VAL A 315 4.85 -12.47 -1.50
CA VAL A 315 5.19 -11.07 -1.28
C VAL A 315 3.87 -10.33 -1.14
N PRO A 316 3.56 -9.76 0.03
CA PRO A 316 2.34 -8.99 0.21
C PRO A 316 2.28 -7.79 -0.74
N GLU A 317 1.10 -7.53 -1.29
CA GLU A 317 0.85 -6.39 -2.18
C GLU A 317 1.22 -5.06 -1.51
N ASP A 318 0.81 -4.85 -0.26
CA ASP A 318 1.16 -3.64 0.51
C ASP A 318 2.68 -3.41 0.67
N ALA A 319 3.48 -4.48 0.63
CA ALA A 319 4.93 -4.35 0.64
C ALA A 319 5.46 -3.82 -0.71
N ALA A 320 4.87 -4.27 -1.81
CA ALA A 320 5.21 -3.75 -3.14
C ALA A 320 4.78 -2.28 -3.29
N ASP A 321 3.61 -1.93 -2.80
CA ASP A 321 3.07 -0.57 -2.82
C ASP A 321 3.97 0.41 -2.04
N ALA A 322 4.41 0.01 -0.86
CA ALA A 322 5.34 0.80 -0.06
C ALA A 322 6.72 0.91 -0.73
N PHE A 323 7.22 -0.15 -1.36
CA PHE A 323 8.46 -0.10 -2.12
C PHE A 323 8.34 0.87 -3.32
N ALA A 324 7.25 0.81 -4.08
CA ALA A 324 6.97 1.72 -5.18
C ALA A 324 6.84 3.18 -4.71
N THR A 325 6.20 3.42 -3.57
CA THR A 325 6.15 4.75 -2.93
C THR A 325 7.56 5.31 -2.72
N ALA A 326 8.48 4.48 -2.23
CA ALA A 326 9.86 4.90 -2.05
C ALA A 326 10.61 5.11 -3.39
N GLN A 327 10.28 4.33 -4.45
CA GLN A 327 10.81 4.56 -5.80
C GLN A 327 10.34 5.91 -6.36
N VAL A 328 9.08 6.29 -6.16
CA VAL A 328 8.54 7.60 -6.57
C VAL A 328 9.28 8.74 -5.88
N MET A 329 9.49 8.64 -4.57
CA MET A 329 10.29 9.63 -3.84
C MET A 329 11.73 9.70 -4.33
N GLN A 330 12.35 8.54 -4.58
CA GLN A 330 13.71 8.44 -5.10
C GLN A 330 13.85 9.16 -6.44
N ALA A 331 12.96 8.89 -7.38
CA ALA A 331 12.99 9.50 -8.72
C ALA A 331 12.95 11.03 -8.65
N ALA A 332 12.04 11.58 -7.85
CA ALA A 332 11.95 13.03 -7.66
C ALA A 332 13.23 13.61 -7.04
N VAL A 333 13.77 12.96 -6.01
CA VAL A 333 15.00 13.40 -5.32
C VAL A 333 16.22 13.34 -6.24
N GLU A 334 16.38 12.28 -7.02
CA GLU A 334 17.49 12.16 -7.99
C GLU A 334 17.41 13.23 -9.09
N ALA A 335 16.21 13.52 -9.59
CA ALA A 335 16.00 14.53 -10.61
C ALA A 335 16.27 15.96 -10.12
N VAL A 336 15.81 16.29 -8.92
CA VAL A 336 15.99 17.62 -8.32
C VAL A 336 17.38 17.79 -7.68
N GLY A 337 18.04 16.67 -7.31
CA GLY A 337 19.36 16.66 -6.68
C GLY A 337 19.37 17.15 -5.23
N SER A 338 18.22 17.13 -4.52
CA SER A 338 18.11 17.66 -3.16
C SER A 338 16.92 17.09 -2.40
N VAL A 339 17.05 16.99 -1.08
CA VAL A 339 15.96 16.69 -0.12
C VAL A 339 15.64 17.86 0.81
N GLU A 340 16.26 19.02 0.58
CA GLU A 340 16.13 20.17 1.47
C GLU A 340 14.70 20.68 1.54
N ARG A 341 14.35 21.25 2.70
CA ARG A 341 13.01 21.77 2.98
C ARG A 341 12.49 22.77 1.96
N ASN A 342 13.37 23.64 1.47
CA ASN A 342 13.06 24.66 0.45
C ASN A 342 12.94 24.09 -0.97
N GLN A 343 13.24 22.81 -1.19
CA GLN A 343 13.12 22.14 -2.48
C GLN A 343 11.91 21.21 -2.57
N GLN A 344 11.17 21.00 -1.50
CA GLN A 344 10.04 20.05 -1.45
C GLN A 344 8.96 20.33 -2.51
N THR A 345 8.68 21.61 -2.77
CA THR A 345 7.75 21.99 -3.85
C THR A 345 8.28 21.61 -5.23
N LYS A 346 9.61 21.72 -5.47
CA LYS A 346 10.20 21.29 -6.73
C LYS A 346 10.15 19.77 -6.92
N LEU A 347 10.26 19.00 -5.84
CA LEU A 347 10.05 17.54 -5.89
C LEU A 347 8.63 17.23 -6.34
N ALA A 348 7.64 17.91 -5.76
CA ALA A 348 6.24 17.76 -6.11
C ALA A 348 5.94 18.22 -7.54
N ASP A 349 6.48 19.36 -7.98
CA ASP A 349 6.30 19.88 -9.34
C ASP A 349 6.90 18.90 -10.36
N TRP A 350 8.09 18.35 -10.07
CA TRP A 350 8.71 17.37 -10.96
C TRP A 350 7.85 16.13 -11.14
N LEU A 351 7.24 15.60 -10.07
CA LEU A 351 6.34 14.44 -10.16
C LEU A 351 5.11 14.71 -11.03
N ARG A 352 4.57 15.94 -11.05
CA ARG A 352 3.43 16.29 -11.93
C ARG A 352 3.80 16.30 -13.40
N ASP A 353 5.03 16.66 -13.68
CA ASP A 353 5.51 16.83 -15.05
C ASP A 353 6.13 15.53 -15.64
N ASN A 354 6.29 14.48 -14.85
CA ASN A 354 7.04 13.29 -15.26
C ASN A 354 6.36 11.99 -14.82
N ASN A 355 6.52 10.96 -15.66
CA ASN A 355 6.20 9.59 -15.31
C ASN A 355 7.36 8.98 -14.52
N VAL A 356 7.03 8.06 -13.62
CA VAL A 356 8.01 7.30 -12.83
C VAL A 356 7.81 5.82 -13.06
N ASP A 357 8.85 5.14 -13.56
CA ASP A 357 8.86 3.68 -13.67
C ASP A 357 9.04 3.06 -12.28
N THR A 358 8.12 2.21 -11.89
CA THR A 358 8.12 1.52 -10.59
C THR A 358 7.93 0.02 -10.79
N ILE A 359 8.05 -0.75 -9.71
CA ILE A 359 7.70 -2.18 -9.74
C ILE A 359 6.20 -2.42 -10.00
N LEU A 360 5.33 -1.41 -9.81
CA LEU A 360 3.92 -1.46 -10.18
C LEU A 360 3.66 -1.08 -11.64
N GLY A 361 4.70 -0.78 -12.40
CA GLY A 361 4.63 -0.19 -13.73
C GLY A 361 4.87 1.32 -13.72
N PRO A 362 4.66 2.00 -14.86
CA PRO A 362 4.78 3.45 -14.96
C PRO A 362 3.64 4.14 -14.23
N LEU A 363 3.96 5.11 -13.38
CA LEU A 363 3.00 5.94 -12.68
C LEU A 363 3.07 7.38 -13.16
N SER A 364 1.92 8.02 -13.33
CA SER A 364 1.76 9.45 -13.63
C SER A 364 0.62 10.03 -12.81
N TRP A 365 0.60 11.35 -12.68
CA TRP A 365 -0.36 12.03 -11.80
C TRP A 365 -0.93 13.28 -12.43
N ASP A 366 -2.19 13.57 -12.11
CA ASP A 366 -2.81 14.84 -12.42
C ASP A 366 -2.31 15.97 -11.47
N GLU A 367 -2.83 17.18 -11.69
CA GLU A 367 -2.51 18.38 -10.87
C GLU A 367 -2.80 18.20 -9.36
N ALA A 368 -3.67 17.29 -8.98
CA ALA A 368 -4.03 17.00 -7.61
C ALA A 368 -3.19 15.87 -6.97
N GLY A 369 -2.30 15.25 -7.76
CA GLY A 369 -1.51 14.07 -7.35
C GLY A 369 -2.28 12.76 -7.39
N ARG A 370 -3.42 12.72 -8.12
CA ARG A 370 -4.15 11.49 -8.43
C ARG A 370 -3.42 10.72 -9.51
N PRO A 371 -3.27 9.40 -9.36
CA PRO A 371 -2.71 8.59 -10.43
C PRO A 371 -3.65 8.50 -11.63
N GLU A 372 -3.08 8.37 -12.83
CA GLU A 372 -3.77 8.38 -14.12
C GLU A 372 -3.64 7.03 -14.86
N GLY A 373 -3.73 5.92 -14.16
CA GLY A 373 -3.66 4.58 -14.73
C GLY A 373 -4.89 3.74 -14.40
N GLU A 374 -4.71 2.41 -14.48
CA GLU A 374 -5.74 1.41 -14.25
C GLU A 374 -5.18 0.26 -13.42
N PHE A 375 -5.99 -0.27 -12.51
CA PHE A 375 -5.66 -1.48 -11.75
C PHE A 375 -5.73 -2.73 -12.63
N LEU A 376 -4.89 -3.69 -12.32
CA LEU A 376 -5.07 -5.06 -12.79
C LEU A 376 -6.27 -5.68 -12.08
N ILE A 377 -6.87 -6.70 -12.68
CA ILE A 377 -7.93 -7.49 -12.05
C ILE A 377 -7.41 -8.90 -11.80
N GLY A 378 -7.42 -9.25 -10.53
CA GLY A 378 -7.16 -10.59 -10.05
C GLY A 378 -8.43 -11.43 -9.96
N GLN A 379 -8.27 -12.73 -10.07
CA GLN A 379 -9.29 -13.72 -9.78
C GLN A 379 -8.69 -14.92 -9.07
N TRP A 380 -9.36 -15.38 -8.04
CA TRP A 380 -9.00 -16.65 -7.41
C TRP A 380 -9.44 -17.84 -8.26
N GLN A 381 -8.49 -18.70 -8.63
CA GLN A 381 -8.70 -19.90 -9.46
C GLN A 381 -7.98 -21.10 -8.83
N ASP A 382 -8.68 -22.20 -8.58
CA ASP A 382 -8.13 -23.41 -7.97
C ASP A 382 -7.37 -23.17 -6.63
N GLY A 383 -7.72 -22.11 -5.92
CA GLY A 383 -7.11 -21.70 -4.65
C GLY A 383 -5.81 -20.93 -4.80
N LYS A 384 -5.59 -20.29 -5.96
CA LYS A 384 -4.47 -19.38 -6.23
C LYS A 384 -4.99 -18.07 -6.79
N PRO A 385 -4.38 -16.94 -6.44
CA PRO A 385 -4.64 -15.66 -7.08
C PRO A 385 -3.97 -15.63 -8.46
N GLU A 386 -4.72 -15.27 -9.49
CA GLU A 386 -4.23 -15.08 -10.86
C GLU A 386 -4.64 -13.70 -11.35
N VAL A 387 -3.79 -13.02 -12.11
CA VAL A 387 -4.18 -11.82 -12.86
C VAL A 387 -4.91 -12.28 -14.11
N VAL A 388 -6.09 -11.72 -14.37
CA VAL A 388 -6.95 -12.12 -15.48
C VAL A 388 -7.26 -10.96 -16.45
N LEU A 389 -7.11 -9.71 -16.03
CA LEU A 389 -7.32 -8.53 -16.87
C LEU A 389 -6.32 -7.43 -16.52
N PRO A 390 -5.90 -6.59 -17.52
CA PRO A 390 -6.14 -6.79 -18.96
C PRO A 390 -5.42 -8.03 -19.50
N GLU A 391 -5.87 -8.54 -20.68
CA GLU A 391 -5.40 -9.82 -21.24
C GLU A 391 -3.89 -9.84 -21.56
N ASP A 392 -3.30 -8.71 -21.90
CA ASP A 392 -1.89 -8.59 -22.33
C ASP A 392 -0.88 -8.77 -21.17
N VAL A 393 -1.35 -8.65 -19.91
CA VAL A 393 -0.54 -8.84 -18.70
C VAL A 393 -1.09 -9.96 -17.80
N ALA A 394 -2.08 -10.70 -18.28
CA ALA A 394 -2.72 -11.77 -17.52
C ALA A 394 -1.75 -12.94 -17.24
N THR A 395 -1.80 -13.50 -16.03
CA THR A 395 -1.07 -14.72 -15.65
C THR A 395 -1.88 -15.98 -15.96
N SER A 396 -3.19 -15.83 -16.24
CA SER A 396 -4.10 -16.91 -16.64
C SER A 396 -4.98 -16.48 -17.82
N ASP A 397 -4.98 -17.27 -18.89
CA ASP A 397 -5.86 -17.07 -20.05
C ASP A 397 -7.34 -17.45 -19.76
N LYS A 398 -7.60 -18.05 -18.60
CA LYS A 398 -8.93 -18.50 -18.21
C LYS A 398 -9.55 -17.51 -17.23
N ILE A 399 -10.81 -17.16 -17.48
CA ILE A 399 -11.64 -16.46 -16.49
C ILE A 399 -12.75 -17.41 -16.03
N VAL A 400 -12.89 -17.61 -14.72
CA VAL A 400 -13.97 -18.36 -14.11
C VAL A 400 -15.21 -17.47 -14.09
N GLU A 401 -16.20 -17.78 -14.96
CA GLU A 401 -17.37 -16.93 -15.16
C GLU A 401 -18.38 -16.97 -13.99
N ARG A 402 -18.24 -17.94 -13.08
CA ARG A 402 -19.16 -18.10 -11.94
C ARG A 402 -18.43 -18.23 -10.62
N TYR A 403 -18.89 -17.48 -9.65
CA TYR A 403 -18.43 -17.60 -8.27
C TYR A 403 -18.76 -18.99 -7.68
N GLY A 404 -17.74 -19.62 -7.11
CA GLY A 404 -17.84 -20.96 -6.51
C GLY A 404 -17.82 -22.09 -7.52
N GLY A 405 -17.39 -21.83 -8.76
CA GLY A 405 -17.16 -22.82 -9.81
C GLY A 405 -18.42 -23.32 -10.52
#